data_a79b03845e2e17611a5400c511d62027
#
_entry.id   a79b03845e2e17611a5400c511d62027
#
_cell.length_a   1.000
_cell.length_b   1.000
_cell.length_c   1.000
_cell.angle_alpha   90.00
_cell.angle_beta   90.00
_cell.angle_gamma   90.00
#
_symmetry.space_group_name_H-M   'P 1'
#
loop_
_entity.id
_entity.type
_entity.pdbx_description
1 polymer ?
#
loop_
_entity_poly.entity_id
_entity_poly.type
_entity_poly.pdbx_seq_one_letter_code
_entity_poly.pdbx_strand_id
1 'polypeptide(L)'
;MNQASSIDIQRFSPLSFWKMHGCGNDFVVFEIKDPGITDGELSALAVRLCNRNFGVGADGIIVSVPSDNENLMMRIFNADGSDGEMCVNGIRCFAKFYFDQGLLEKNAYTSGQMQIETTVGTVDVSVTFDANDNLVDRAKVGLGRPDFEPEACGVSGDIADDLLSVP
;
A
#
# COMPACT_ATOMS: atom_id res chain seq x y z
N MET A 1 -14.07 -27.49 -14.62
CA MET A 1 -14.89 -26.28 -14.84
C MET A 1 -14.85 -25.50 -13.55
N ASN A 2 -13.96 -24.50 -13.48
CA ASN A 2 -13.81 -23.64 -12.31
C ASN A 2 -15.00 -22.68 -12.26
N GLN A 3 -15.89 -22.84 -11.29
CA GLN A 3 -16.83 -21.79 -10.91
C GLN A 3 -16.01 -20.69 -10.22
N ALA A 4 -15.44 -19.79 -11.01
CA ALA A 4 -15.13 -18.47 -10.52
C ALA A 4 -16.49 -17.83 -10.18
N SER A 5 -16.87 -17.87 -8.90
CA SER A 5 -17.99 -17.07 -8.39
C SER A 5 -17.76 -15.66 -8.89
N SER A 6 -18.73 -15.14 -9.64
CA SER A 6 -18.69 -13.75 -10.12
C SER A 6 -18.65 -12.85 -8.89
N ILE A 7 -17.47 -12.31 -8.57
CA ILE A 7 -17.30 -11.39 -7.46
C ILE A 7 -18.18 -10.17 -7.75
N ASP A 8 -19.17 -9.92 -6.90
CA ASP A 8 -20.05 -8.77 -7.03
C ASP A 8 -19.36 -7.51 -6.51
N ILE A 9 -18.59 -6.87 -7.38
CA ILE A 9 -17.93 -5.61 -7.06
C ILE A 9 -18.90 -4.40 -7.11
N GLN A 10 -20.15 -4.59 -7.54
CA GLN A 10 -21.15 -3.50 -7.54
C GLN A 10 -21.53 -3.09 -6.12
N ARG A 11 -21.34 -3.97 -5.12
CA ARG A 11 -21.56 -3.63 -3.71
C ARG A 11 -20.64 -2.51 -3.21
N PHE A 12 -19.54 -2.21 -3.93
CA PHE A 12 -18.62 -1.11 -3.60
C PHE A 12 -18.94 0.19 -4.36
N SER A 13 -20.07 0.26 -5.05
CA SER A 13 -20.47 1.46 -5.80
C SER A 13 -21.49 2.31 -5.01
N PRO A 14 -21.30 3.64 -4.87
CA PRO A 14 -20.15 4.40 -5.36
C PRO A 14 -18.89 4.22 -4.51
N LEU A 15 -17.72 4.13 -5.12
CA LEU A 15 -16.43 4.07 -4.46
C LEU A 15 -15.73 5.43 -4.57
N SER A 16 -15.50 6.09 -3.43
CA SER A 16 -14.67 7.29 -3.36
C SER A 16 -13.20 6.88 -3.30
N PHE A 17 -12.37 7.47 -4.14
CA PHE A 17 -10.94 7.15 -4.20
C PHE A 17 -10.09 8.38 -4.48
N TRP A 18 -8.79 8.26 -4.21
CA TRP A 18 -7.76 9.22 -4.56
C TRP A 18 -6.79 8.60 -5.54
N LYS A 19 -6.45 9.34 -6.59
CA LYS A 19 -5.38 8.96 -7.50
C LYS A 19 -4.08 9.58 -6.99
N MET A 20 -3.11 8.76 -6.63
CA MET A 20 -1.86 9.19 -5.99
C MET A 20 -0.66 8.52 -6.67
N HIS A 21 0.53 9.06 -6.46
CA HIS A 21 1.77 8.41 -6.87
C HIS A 21 2.93 8.71 -5.92
N GLY A 22 3.86 7.76 -5.80
CA GLY A 22 5.15 7.93 -5.16
C GLY A 22 6.28 7.63 -6.15
N CYS A 23 7.06 8.65 -6.54
CA CYS A 23 8.14 8.50 -7.52
C CYS A 23 7.69 7.91 -8.87
N GLY A 24 6.50 8.26 -9.34
CA GLY A 24 5.94 7.77 -10.61
C GLY A 24 5.17 6.44 -10.53
N ASN A 25 5.31 5.68 -9.45
CA ASN A 25 4.52 4.48 -9.18
C ASN A 25 3.14 4.92 -8.68
N ASP A 26 2.07 4.68 -9.46
CA ASP A 26 0.76 5.29 -9.28
C ASP A 26 -0.30 4.31 -8.75
N PHE A 27 -1.17 4.82 -7.88
CA PHE A 27 -2.14 4.01 -7.16
C PHE A 27 -3.54 4.63 -7.15
N VAL A 28 -4.55 3.77 -7.07
CA VAL A 28 -5.91 4.12 -6.64
C VAL A 28 -6.01 3.82 -5.15
N VAL A 29 -6.16 4.86 -4.33
CA VAL A 29 -6.15 4.77 -2.86
C VAL A 29 -7.55 5.00 -2.33
N PHE A 30 -8.04 4.12 -1.47
CA PHE A 30 -9.37 4.21 -0.87
C PHE A 30 -9.49 3.44 0.44
N GLU A 31 -10.61 3.65 1.14
CA GLU A 31 -10.95 2.96 2.38
C GLU A 31 -12.16 2.04 2.15
N ILE A 32 -12.13 0.83 2.70
CA ILE A 32 -13.27 -0.08 2.81
C ILE A 32 -13.50 -0.37 4.28
N LYS A 33 -14.71 -0.04 4.77
CA LYS A 33 -15.12 -0.24 6.17
C LYS A 33 -15.80 -1.59 6.42
N ASP A 34 -15.97 -2.40 5.37
CA ASP A 34 -16.59 -3.72 5.48
C ASP A 34 -15.56 -4.75 6.01
N PRO A 35 -15.73 -5.27 7.24
CA PRO A 35 -14.81 -6.27 7.78
C PRO A 35 -14.90 -7.63 7.06
N GLY A 36 -15.91 -7.84 6.23
CA GLY A 36 -16.09 -9.05 5.43
C GLY A 36 -15.44 -8.99 4.06
N ILE A 37 -14.67 -7.94 3.75
CA ILE A 37 -13.94 -7.85 2.47
C ILE A 37 -12.90 -8.98 2.35
N THR A 38 -12.90 -9.65 1.23
CA THR A 38 -11.96 -10.75 0.95
C THR A 38 -10.85 -10.32 0.01
N ASP A 39 -9.70 -11.01 0.09
CA ASP A 39 -8.58 -10.78 -0.83
C ASP A 39 -8.97 -11.02 -2.29
N GLY A 40 -9.87 -11.98 -2.55
CA GLY A 40 -10.39 -12.22 -3.89
C GLY A 40 -11.16 -11.02 -4.45
N GLU A 41 -11.91 -10.31 -3.61
CA GLU A 41 -12.63 -9.09 -4.00
C GLU A 41 -11.68 -7.93 -4.24
N LEU A 42 -10.67 -7.77 -3.38
CA LEU A 42 -9.62 -6.75 -3.56
C LEU A 42 -8.82 -6.99 -4.84
N SER A 43 -8.45 -8.25 -5.11
CA SER A 43 -7.79 -8.66 -6.35
C SER A 43 -8.63 -8.31 -7.59
N ALA A 44 -9.93 -8.64 -7.56
CA ALA A 44 -10.84 -8.32 -8.68
C ALA A 44 -11.05 -6.82 -8.88
N LEU A 45 -11.11 -6.04 -7.77
CA LEU A 45 -11.15 -4.58 -7.81
C LEU A 45 -9.87 -4.02 -8.43
N ALA A 46 -8.70 -4.56 -8.06
CA ALA A 46 -7.42 -4.13 -8.62
C ALA A 46 -7.37 -4.30 -10.13
N VAL A 47 -7.69 -5.49 -10.64
CA VAL A 47 -7.72 -5.77 -12.08
C VAL A 47 -8.64 -4.80 -12.83
N ARG A 48 -9.80 -4.48 -12.26
CA ARG A 48 -10.77 -3.60 -12.90
C ARG A 48 -10.38 -2.13 -12.81
N LEU A 49 -10.02 -1.65 -11.61
CA LEU A 49 -9.70 -0.24 -11.40
C LEU A 49 -8.38 0.17 -12.06
N CYS A 50 -7.38 -0.72 -12.04
CA CYS A 50 -6.07 -0.42 -12.59
C CYS A 50 -5.98 -0.50 -14.12
N ASN A 51 -7.00 -1.04 -14.78
CA ASN A 51 -7.02 -1.08 -16.24
C ASN A 51 -6.95 0.35 -16.81
N ARG A 52 -5.88 0.66 -17.55
CA ARG A 52 -5.62 2.03 -18.06
C ARG A 52 -6.56 2.45 -19.20
N ASN A 53 -7.28 1.51 -19.82
CA ASN A 53 -8.20 1.80 -20.93
C ASN A 53 -9.67 1.83 -20.47
N PHE A 54 -10.03 1.00 -19.49
CA PHE A 54 -11.43 0.78 -19.09
C PHE A 54 -11.71 1.05 -17.61
N GLY A 55 -10.68 1.38 -16.83
CA GLY A 55 -10.75 1.73 -15.41
C GLY A 55 -10.20 3.12 -15.15
N VAL A 56 -9.76 3.35 -13.91
CA VAL A 56 -9.06 4.57 -13.50
C VAL A 56 -7.64 4.58 -14.07
N GLY A 57 -7.04 3.40 -14.18
CA GLY A 57 -5.66 3.21 -14.63
C GLY A 57 -4.65 3.49 -13.50
N ALA A 58 -3.91 2.46 -13.10
CA ALA A 58 -2.86 2.56 -12.07
C ALA A 58 -1.92 1.35 -12.13
N ASP A 59 -0.81 1.41 -11.40
CA ASP A 59 0.08 0.26 -11.17
C ASP A 59 -0.50 -0.69 -10.12
N GLY A 60 -1.36 -0.18 -9.24
CA GLY A 60 -2.04 -0.97 -8.22
C GLY A 60 -3.11 -0.20 -7.47
N ILE A 61 -3.81 -0.90 -6.57
CA ILE A 61 -4.69 -0.30 -5.57
C ILE A 61 -4.03 -0.35 -4.20
N ILE A 62 -4.31 0.65 -3.38
CA ILE A 62 -3.98 0.68 -1.96
C ILE A 62 -5.29 0.84 -1.20
N VAL A 63 -5.56 -0.10 -0.31
CA VAL A 63 -6.82 -0.15 0.41
C VAL A 63 -6.57 -0.15 1.91
N SER A 64 -7.23 0.75 2.61
CA SER A 64 -7.39 0.64 4.05
C SER A 64 -8.54 -0.29 4.36
N VAL A 65 -8.29 -1.27 5.19
CA VAL A 65 -9.28 -2.23 5.66
C VAL A 65 -9.33 -2.24 7.19
N PRO A 66 -10.45 -2.66 7.81
CA PRO A 66 -10.51 -2.84 9.25
C PRO A 66 -9.43 -3.81 9.76
N SER A 67 -8.85 -3.51 10.92
CA SER A 67 -7.90 -4.37 11.62
C SER A 67 -8.43 -4.69 13.01
N ASP A 68 -8.15 -5.89 13.50
CA ASP A 68 -8.49 -6.33 14.86
C ASP A 68 -7.65 -5.62 15.94
N ASN A 69 -6.53 -5.01 15.56
CA ASN A 69 -5.54 -4.41 16.47
C ASN A 69 -5.68 -2.90 16.67
N GLU A 70 -6.79 -2.30 16.28
CA GLU A 70 -7.01 -0.83 16.31
C GLU A 70 -6.00 -0.02 15.45
N ASN A 71 -5.12 -0.68 14.72
CA ASN A 71 -4.19 -0.06 13.80
C ASN A 71 -4.81 0.11 12.41
N LEU A 72 -4.24 1.00 11.63
CA LEU A 72 -4.60 1.13 10.23
C LEU A 72 -3.94 0.00 9.42
N MET A 73 -4.75 -0.91 8.89
CA MET A 73 -4.25 -1.99 8.05
C MET A 73 -4.30 -1.59 6.58
N MET A 74 -3.14 -1.62 5.96
CA MET A 74 -2.98 -1.38 4.52
C MET A 74 -2.89 -2.70 3.76
N ARG A 75 -3.71 -2.83 2.73
CA ARG A 75 -3.59 -3.90 1.73
C ARG A 75 -3.20 -3.27 0.39
N ILE A 76 -2.39 -3.98 -0.35
CA ILE A 76 -1.91 -3.53 -1.66
C ILE A 76 -2.09 -4.65 -2.68
N PHE A 77 -2.62 -4.32 -3.85
CA PHE A 77 -2.77 -5.28 -4.95
C PHE A 77 -2.27 -4.64 -6.24
N ASN A 78 -1.47 -5.38 -6.99
CA ASN A 78 -0.97 -4.99 -8.30
C ASN A 78 -2.09 -4.95 -9.34
N ALA A 79 -1.84 -4.32 -10.50
CA ALA A 79 -2.81 -4.20 -11.57
C ALA A 79 -3.27 -5.56 -12.15
N ASP A 80 -2.50 -6.63 -11.96
CA ASP A 80 -2.86 -8.00 -12.35
C ASP A 80 -3.66 -8.75 -11.29
N GLY A 81 -3.92 -8.11 -10.13
CA GLY A 81 -4.65 -8.68 -9.01
C GLY A 81 -3.79 -9.48 -8.03
N SER A 82 -2.49 -9.58 -8.24
CA SER A 82 -1.59 -10.21 -7.28
C SER A 82 -1.43 -9.35 -6.02
N ASP A 83 -1.22 -10.00 -4.85
CA ASP A 83 -0.89 -9.30 -3.61
C ASP A 83 0.48 -8.60 -3.76
N GLY A 84 0.52 -7.31 -3.45
CA GLY A 84 1.73 -6.50 -3.55
C GLY A 84 2.61 -6.54 -2.30
N GLU A 85 2.23 -7.35 -1.30
CA GLU A 85 2.90 -7.54 -0.01
C GLU A 85 3.33 -6.22 0.64
N MET A 86 4.43 -5.62 0.20
CA MET A 86 4.96 -4.37 0.70
C MET A 86 5.45 -3.46 -0.43
N CYS A 87 5.01 -2.21 -0.42
CA CYS A 87 5.51 -1.19 -1.33
C CYS A 87 5.75 0.14 -0.59
N VAL A 88 7.01 0.54 -0.47
CA VAL A 88 7.40 1.77 0.24
C VAL A 88 6.79 3.02 -0.39
N ASN A 89 6.68 3.06 -1.73
CA ASN A 89 5.99 4.13 -2.43
C ASN A 89 4.51 4.19 -2.04
N GLY A 90 3.87 3.03 -1.96
CA GLY A 90 2.49 2.88 -1.54
C GLY A 90 2.27 3.31 -0.08
N ILE A 91 3.15 2.92 0.84
CA ILE A 91 3.08 3.32 2.25
C ILE A 91 3.12 4.85 2.39
N ARG A 92 3.96 5.54 1.61
CA ARG A 92 3.99 7.02 1.62
C ARG A 92 2.69 7.63 1.11
N CYS A 93 2.11 7.07 0.04
CA CYS A 93 0.80 7.50 -0.46
C CYS A 93 -0.31 7.26 0.57
N PHE A 94 -0.32 6.10 1.23
CA PHE A 94 -1.28 5.76 2.26
C PHE A 94 -1.20 6.74 3.46
N ALA A 95 -0.01 7.01 3.97
CA ALA A 95 0.19 7.97 5.04
C ALA A 95 -0.32 9.37 4.65
N LYS A 96 0.08 9.87 3.48
CA LYS A 96 -0.40 11.15 2.96
C LYS A 96 -1.93 11.19 2.85
N PHE A 97 -2.54 10.13 2.31
CA PHE A 97 -3.99 10.01 2.22
C PHE A 97 -4.67 10.20 3.57
N TYR A 98 -4.22 9.49 4.59
CA TYR A 98 -4.82 9.55 5.92
C TYR A 98 -4.67 10.91 6.60
N PHE A 99 -3.50 11.51 6.51
CA PHE A 99 -3.26 12.83 7.09
C PHE A 99 -4.01 13.93 6.33
N ASP A 100 -3.94 13.97 5.01
CA ASP A 100 -4.56 15.02 4.20
C ASP A 100 -6.10 14.97 4.23
N GLN A 101 -6.68 13.78 4.44
CA GLN A 101 -8.13 13.60 4.53
C GLN A 101 -8.69 13.76 5.96
N GLY A 102 -7.85 14.00 6.93
CA GLY A 102 -8.30 14.18 8.30
C GLY A 102 -8.87 12.91 8.95
N LEU A 103 -8.38 11.75 8.55
CA LEU A 103 -8.92 10.45 8.99
C LEU A 103 -8.27 9.91 10.26
N LEU A 104 -7.26 10.58 10.79
CA LEU A 104 -6.53 10.20 12.00
C LEU A 104 -7.02 10.99 13.22
N GLU A 105 -6.72 10.46 14.41
CA GLU A 105 -6.94 11.18 15.66
C GLU A 105 -6.00 12.39 15.79
N LYS A 106 -6.41 13.38 16.62
CA LYS A 106 -5.69 14.65 16.79
C LYS A 106 -4.23 14.50 17.23
N ASN A 107 -3.93 13.51 18.06
CA ASN A 107 -2.56 13.26 18.52
C ASN A 107 -1.62 12.83 17.40
N ALA A 108 -2.09 12.04 16.44
CA ALA A 108 -1.30 11.64 15.27
C ALA A 108 -0.92 12.86 14.41
N TYR A 109 -1.87 13.79 14.23
CA TYR A 109 -1.60 15.06 13.52
C TYR A 109 -0.52 15.90 14.20
N THR A 110 -0.57 16.00 15.55
CA THR A 110 0.39 16.79 16.31
C THR A 110 1.80 16.20 16.28
N SER A 111 1.90 14.87 16.31
CA SER A 111 3.20 14.17 16.29
C SER A 111 3.77 13.96 14.89
N GLY A 112 2.91 13.96 13.86
CA GLY A 112 3.28 13.53 12.51
C GLY A 112 3.71 12.07 12.44
N GLN A 113 3.26 11.23 13.39
CA GLN A 113 3.63 9.82 13.51
C GLN A 113 2.40 8.94 13.32
N MET A 114 2.58 7.82 12.62
CA MET A 114 1.57 6.77 12.53
C MET A 114 2.23 5.40 12.39
N GLN A 115 1.50 4.38 12.81
CA GLN A 115 1.83 2.98 12.57
C GLN A 115 0.85 2.41 11.55
N ILE A 116 1.37 1.73 10.55
CA ILE A 116 0.61 1.08 9.50
C ILE A 116 0.86 -0.42 9.60
N GLU A 117 -0.21 -1.18 9.78
CA GLU A 117 -0.15 -2.64 9.70
C GLU A 117 -0.17 -3.05 8.22
N THR A 118 0.70 -3.99 7.87
CA THR A 118 0.79 -4.59 6.53
C THR A 118 0.79 -6.11 6.64
N THR A 119 0.70 -6.82 5.53
CA THR A 119 0.77 -8.29 5.50
C THR A 119 2.12 -8.84 5.97
N VAL A 120 3.18 -8.03 5.95
CA VAL A 120 4.54 -8.42 6.37
C VAL A 120 4.96 -7.83 7.72
N GLY A 121 4.06 -7.12 8.40
CA GLY A 121 4.29 -6.55 9.73
C GLY A 121 3.90 -5.08 9.85
N THR A 122 4.17 -4.50 11.00
CA THR A 122 3.86 -3.09 11.30
C THR A 122 5.03 -2.19 10.90
N VAL A 123 4.72 -1.08 10.26
CA VAL A 123 5.70 -0.10 9.76
C VAL A 123 5.45 1.25 10.41
N ASP A 124 6.51 1.85 10.98
CA ASP A 124 6.48 3.20 11.50
C ASP A 124 6.66 4.21 10.37
N VAL A 125 5.76 5.20 10.32
CA VAL A 125 5.81 6.28 9.34
C VAL A 125 5.80 7.62 10.05
N SER A 126 6.66 8.54 9.60
CA SER A 126 6.64 9.93 10.03
C SER A 126 6.44 10.85 8.84
N VAL A 127 5.63 11.89 9.04
CA VAL A 127 5.34 12.89 8.02
C VAL A 127 5.75 14.28 8.47
N THR A 128 6.03 15.14 7.49
CA THR A 128 6.15 16.58 7.67
C THR A 128 5.11 17.28 6.82
N PHE A 129 4.60 18.41 7.30
CA PHE A 129 3.55 19.18 6.65
C PHE A 129 4.13 20.42 5.98
N ASP A 130 3.53 20.81 4.86
CA ASP A 130 3.78 22.10 4.26
C ASP A 130 3.22 23.23 5.16
N ALA A 131 3.96 24.31 5.29
CA ALA A 131 3.61 25.41 6.20
C ALA A 131 2.41 26.26 5.73
N ASN A 132 2.06 26.19 4.44
CA ASN A 132 1.04 27.04 3.84
C ASN A 132 -0.34 26.41 3.85
N ASP A 133 -0.43 25.11 3.53
CA ASP A 133 -1.71 24.40 3.38
C ASP A 133 -1.91 23.27 4.40
N ASN A 134 -0.89 22.98 5.22
CA ASN A 134 -0.89 21.93 6.23
C ASN A 134 -1.15 20.51 5.65
N LEU A 135 -0.83 20.32 4.38
CA LEU A 135 -0.85 19.01 3.74
C LEU A 135 0.50 18.32 3.94
N VAL A 136 0.53 17.00 3.80
CA VAL A 136 1.79 16.23 3.90
C VAL A 136 2.71 16.59 2.72
N ASP A 137 3.88 17.15 3.05
CA ASP A 137 4.96 17.42 2.11
C ASP A 137 5.86 16.21 1.92
N ARG A 138 6.24 15.55 3.02
CA ARG A 138 7.11 14.37 2.99
C ARG A 138 6.63 13.29 3.92
N ALA A 139 6.87 12.03 3.52
CA ALA A 139 6.69 10.87 4.37
C ALA A 139 7.98 10.04 4.40
N LYS A 140 8.41 9.67 5.62
CA LYS A 140 9.56 8.80 5.89
C LYS A 140 9.05 7.48 6.46
N VAL A 141 9.47 6.38 5.85
CA VAL A 141 9.09 5.01 6.22
C VAL A 141 10.27 4.33 6.89
N GLY A 142 10.04 3.73 8.06
CA GLY A 142 11.02 2.94 8.78
C GLY A 142 11.07 1.51 8.24
N LEU A 143 12.15 1.11 7.57
CA LEU A 143 12.31 -0.23 6.97
C LEU A 143 13.23 -1.16 7.79
N GLY A 144 13.71 -0.70 8.96
CA GLY A 144 14.70 -1.44 9.70
C GLY A 144 16.11 -1.37 9.08
N ARG A 145 16.95 -2.33 9.44
CA ARG A 145 18.30 -2.46 8.88
C ARG A 145 18.29 -3.41 7.71
N PRO A 146 19.05 -3.13 6.63
CA PRO A 146 19.20 -4.09 5.55
C PRO A 146 19.98 -5.32 6.07
N ASP A 147 19.57 -6.48 5.61
CA ASP A 147 20.27 -7.74 5.82
C ASP A 147 20.97 -8.10 4.50
N PHE A 148 22.29 -8.29 4.55
CA PHE A 148 23.11 -8.58 3.38
C PHE A 148 23.60 -10.03 3.38
N GLU A 149 23.15 -10.85 4.35
CA GLU A 149 23.49 -12.27 4.32
C GLU A 149 22.89 -12.92 3.07
N PRO A 150 23.63 -13.78 2.36
CA PRO A 150 23.17 -14.36 1.10
C PRO A 150 21.81 -15.06 1.21
N GLU A 151 21.58 -15.77 2.30
CA GLU A 151 20.33 -16.49 2.56
C GLU A 151 19.16 -15.51 2.72
N ALA A 152 19.36 -14.36 3.37
CA ALA A 152 18.35 -13.32 3.53
C ALA A 152 18.00 -12.65 2.19
N CYS A 153 18.95 -12.62 1.26
CA CYS A 153 18.75 -12.13 -0.10
C CYS A 153 18.19 -13.20 -1.06
N GLY A 154 17.87 -14.39 -0.58
CA GLY A 154 17.38 -15.50 -1.41
C GLY A 154 18.44 -16.13 -2.30
N VAL A 155 19.71 -15.89 -2.03
CA VAL A 155 20.84 -16.46 -2.74
C VAL A 155 21.26 -17.73 -2.03
N SER A 156 21.15 -18.88 -2.70
CA SER A 156 21.60 -20.19 -2.20
C SER A 156 22.78 -20.70 -3.00
N GLY A 157 23.83 -21.15 -2.32
CA GLY A 157 25.04 -21.75 -2.90
C GLY A 157 26.32 -21.03 -2.50
N ASP A 158 27.48 -21.64 -2.80
CA ASP A 158 28.77 -20.99 -2.66
C ASP A 158 28.85 -19.79 -3.61
N ILE A 159 28.76 -18.60 -3.06
CA ILE A 159 29.00 -17.37 -3.81
C ILE A 159 30.52 -17.33 -4.05
N ALA A 160 30.95 -17.75 -5.24
CA ALA A 160 32.31 -17.51 -5.65
C ALA A 160 32.56 -15.99 -5.67
N ASP A 161 33.72 -15.56 -5.16
CA ASP A 161 34.17 -14.16 -5.06
C ASP A 161 34.06 -13.35 -6.39
N ASP A 162 33.78 -14.02 -7.49
CA ASP A 162 33.67 -13.46 -8.85
C ASP A 162 32.37 -12.70 -9.15
N LEU A 163 31.34 -12.79 -8.29
CA LEU A 163 30.08 -12.05 -8.49
C LEU A 163 30.16 -10.55 -8.17
N LEU A 164 31.23 -10.12 -7.51
CA LEU A 164 31.48 -8.71 -7.19
C LEU A 164 32.26 -7.95 -8.30
N SER A 165 32.61 -8.62 -9.38
CA SER A 165 33.32 -8.02 -10.52
C SER A 165 32.37 -7.82 -11.73
N VAL A 166 31.27 -7.08 -11.52
CA VAL A 166 30.48 -6.53 -12.65
C VAL A 166 31.11 -5.20 -13.06
N PRO A 167 31.55 -5.04 -14.31
CA PRO A 167 32.15 -3.81 -14.81
C PRO A 167 31.18 -2.63 -14.84
#